data_a48d036cc5f4173a718b9e81331e7670
#
_entry.id   a48d036cc5f4173a718b9e81331e7670
#
_cell.length_a   1.000
_cell.length_b   1.000
_cell.length_c   1.000
_cell.angle_alpha   90.00
_cell.angle_beta   90.00
_cell.angle_gamma   90.00
#
_symmetry.space_group_name_H-M   'P 1'
#
loop_
_entity.id
_entity.type
_entity.pdbx_description
1 polymer ?
#
loop_
_entity_poly.entity_id
_entity_poly.type
_entity_poly.pdbx_seq_one_letter_code
_entity_poly.pdbx_strand_id
1 'polypeptide(L)'
;MQMEIRYAKSAVKVLEGLDKPTKARIRAGILGLTEKPPKGDIKAMQGYHDGRQRLRIGKYRVVYRYGMEGEIEILHIMEIGSRGDIYKK
;
A
#
# COMPACT_ATOMS: atom_id res chain seq x y z
N MET A 1 -9.43 -7.14 16.54
CA MET A 1 -8.08 -7.52 16.14
C MET A 1 -7.35 -6.33 15.56
N GLN A 2 -6.14 -6.09 16.04
CA GLN A 2 -5.38 -4.92 15.61
C GLN A 2 -4.46 -5.24 14.44
N MET A 3 -4.36 -4.28 13.56
CA MET A 3 -3.41 -4.37 12.46
C MET A 3 -2.55 -3.11 12.48
N GLU A 4 -1.26 -3.32 12.43
CA GLU A 4 -0.31 -2.22 12.41
C GLU A 4 0.11 -1.92 10.98
N ILE A 5 0.21 -0.64 10.64
CA ILE A 5 0.63 -0.24 9.30
C ILE A 5 2.05 0.28 9.38
N ARG A 6 2.94 -0.29 8.58
CA ARG A 6 4.33 0.14 8.50
C ARG A 6 4.66 0.55 7.09
N TYR A 7 5.36 1.67 6.96
CA TYR A 7 5.71 2.25 5.67
C TYR A 7 7.21 2.12 5.42
N ALA A 8 7.57 1.67 4.22
CA ALA A 8 8.95 1.75 3.80
C ALA A 8 9.34 3.22 3.65
N LYS A 9 10.62 3.51 3.82
CA LYS A 9 11.10 4.88 3.73
C LYS A 9 10.73 5.54 2.40
N SER A 10 10.87 4.79 1.31
CA SER A 10 10.55 5.33 -0.01
C SER A 10 9.07 5.71 -0.11
N ALA A 11 8.20 4.92 0.53
CA ALA A 11 6.77 5.21 0.50
C ALA A 11 6.47 6.48 1.29
N VAL A 12 7.12 6.65 2.44
CA VAL A 12 6.94 7.85 3.23
C VAL A 12 7.35 9.09 2.45
N LYS A 13 8.49 9.00 1.77
CA LYS A 13 8.98 10.13 0.98
C LYS A 13 7.99 10.54 -0.10
N VAL A 14 7.41 9.57 -0.79
CA VAL A 14 6.43 9.90 -1.81
C VAL A 14 5.22 10.58 -1.19
N LEU A 15 4.72 10.03 -0.08
CA LEU A 15 3.56 10.63 0.59
C LEU A 15 3.82 12.06 1.00
N GLU A 16 5.00 12.33 1.54
CA GLU A 16 5.32 13.66 2.02
C GLU A 16 5.40 14.68 0.90
N GLY A 17 5.68 14.23 -0.31
CA GLY A 17 5.76 15.13 -1.46
C GLY A 17 4.44 15.39 -2.16
N LEU A 18 3.36 14.75 -1.72
CA LEU A 18 2.07 14.90 -2.36
C LEU A 18 1.28 16.07 -1.76
N ASP A 19 0.38 16.63 -2.57
CA ASP A 19 -0.53 17.63 -2.06
C ASP A 19 -1.50 17.00 -1.05
N LYS A 20 -2.10 17.84 -0.22
CA LYS A 20 -2.95 17.34 0.86
C LYS A 20 -4.13 16.48 0.39
N PRO A 21 -4.90 16.89 -0.63
CA PRO A 21 -6.02 16.04 -1.05
C PRO A 21 -5.58 14.67 -1.55
N THR A 22 -4.49 14.61 -2.31
CA THR A 22 -3.99 13.35 -2.84
C THR A 22 -3.49 12.47 -1.71
N LYS A 23 -2.74 13.06 -0.77
CA LYS A 23 -2.25 12.32 0.38
C LYS A 23 -3.41 11.72 1.19
N ALA A 24 -4.45 12.51 1.39
CA ALA A 24 -5.61 12.03 2.15
C ALA A 24 -6.30 10.87 1.46
N ARG A 25 -6.41 10.95 0.12
CA ARG A 25 -7.03 9.86 -0.64
C ARG A 25 -6.22 8.57 -0.54
N ILE A 26 -4.91 8.68 -0.63
CA ILE A 26 -4.06 7.50 -0.55
C ILE A 26 -4.12 6.91 0.85
N ARG A 27 -4.08 7.75 1.87
CA ARG A 27 -4.19 7.25 3.24
C ARG A 27 -5.51 6.56 3.49
N ALA A 28 -6.60 7.12 2.99
CA ALA A 28 -7.92 6.50 3.14
C ALA A 28 -7.95 5.13 2.46
N GLY A 29 -7.34 5.04 1.27
CA GLY A 29 -7.27 3.77 0.57
C GLY A 29 -6.46 2.73 1.35
N ILE A 30 -5.35 3.16 1.94
CA ILE A 30 -4.53 2.25 2.74
C ILE A 30 -5.29 1.78 3.98
N LEU A 31 -6.04 2.67 4.62
CA LEU A 31 -6.86 2.27 5.75
C LEU A 31 -7.88 1.21 5.37
N GLY A 32 -8.42 1.29 4.16
CA GLY A 32 -9.35 0.27 3.68
C GLY A 32 -8.73 -1.10 3.60
N LEU A 33 -7.41 -1.19 3.49
CA LEU A 33 -6.73 -2.47 3.45
C LEU A 33 -6.68 -3.17 4.81
N THR A 34 -7.01 -2.47 5.87
CA THR A 34 -7.07 -3.07 7.20
C THR A 34 -8.43 -3.68 7.49
N GLU A 35 -9.38 -3.52 6.60
CA GLU A 35 -10.71 -4.11 6.78
C GLU A 35 -10.73 -5.55 6.29
N LYS A 36 -11.72 -6.29 6.72
CA LYS A 36 -11.85 -7.70 6.37
C LYS A 36 -13.21 -7.96 5.76
N PRO A 37 -13.26 -8.18 4.45
CA PRO A 37 -12.13 -8.21 3.51
C PRO A 37 -11.61 -6.82 3.18
N PRO A 38 -10.37 -6.74 2.71
CA PRO A 38 -9.80 -5.44 2.32
C PRO A 38 -10.60 -4.80 1.20
N LYS A 39 -10.67 -3.48 1.22
CA LYS A 39 -11.44 -2.72 0.25
C LYS A 39 -10.53 -1.96 -0.72
N GLY A 40 -11.00 -1.84 -1.96
CA GLY A 40 -10.31 -1.06 -2.96
C GLY A 40 -10.08 -1.85 -4.24
N ASP A 41 -9.39 -1.21 -5.18
CA ASP A 41 -9.04 -1.83 -6.46
C ASP A 41 -7.75 -2.60 -6.28
N ILE A 42 -7.88 -3.84 -5.83
CA ILE A 42 -6.76 -4.67 -5.39
C ILE A 42 -6.50 -5.77 -6.41
N LYS A 43 -5.22 -6.01 -6.69
CA LYS A 43 -4.82 -7.06 -7.59
C LYS A 43 -3.51 -7.67 -7.14
N ALA A 44 -3.40 -8.99 -7.23
CA ALA A 44 -2.16 -9.67 -6.92
C ALA A 44 -1.10 -9.31 -7.94
N MET A 45 0.14 -9.15 -7.51
CA MET A 45 1.24 -8.86 -8.41
C MET A 45 1.93 -10.14 -8.79
N GLN A 46 2.03 -10.37 -10.10
CA GLN A 46 2.65 -11.59 -10.61
C GLN A 46 4.17 -11.46 -10.57
N GLY A 47 4.84 -12.61 -10.49
CA GLY A 47 6.28 -12.64 -10.48
C GLY A 47 6.92 -12.46 -9.12
N TYR A 48 6.12 -12.28 -8.09
CA TYR A 48 6.60 -12.15 -6.71
C TYR A 48 6.11 -13.33 -5.89
N HIS A 49 6.92 -13.71 -4.92
CA HIS A 49 6.61 -14.88 -4.10
C HIS A 49 6.32 -14.55 -2.64
N ASP A 50 6.23 -13.26 -2.32
CA ASP A 50 6.00 -12.84 -0.94
C ASP A 50 4.57 -12.40 -0.68
N GLY A 51 3.67 -12.66 -1.62
CA GLY A 51 2.26 -12.31 -1.44
C GLY A 51 1.93 -10.86 -1.65
N ARG A 52 2.83 -10.11 -2.29
CA ARG A 52 2.56 -8.68 -2.47
C ARG A 52 1.45 -8.44 -3.46
N GLN A 53 0.71 -7.37 -3.21
CA GLN A 53 -0.43 -6.95 -4.01
C GLN A 53 -0.33 -5.46 -4.28
N ARG A 54 -1.19 -4.98 -5.20
CA ARG A 54 -1.23 -3.55 -5.46
C ARG A 54 -2.64 -3.03 -5.26
N LEU A 55 -2.71 -1.82 -4.73
CA LEU A 55 -3.97 -1.07 -4.59
C LEU A 55 -3.87 0.13 -5.51
N ARG A 56 -4.86 0.29 -6.38
CA ARG A 56 -4.87 1.43 -7.30
C ARG A 56 -5.79 2.52 -6.76
N ILE A 57 -5.27 3.74 -6.72
CA ILE A 57 -6.01 4.91 -6.27
C ILE A 57 -5.77 6.01 -7.31
N GLY A 58 -6.72 6.17 -8.23
CA GLY A 58 -6.55 7.11 -9.32
C GLY A 58 -5.34 6.71 -10.16
N LYS A 59 -4.41 7.65 -10.32
CA LYS A 59 -3.18 7.36 -11.07
C LYS A 59 -2.07 6.77 -10.21
N TYR A 60 -2.33 6.60 -8.93
CA TYR A 60 -1.31 6.09 -8.01
C TYR A 60 -1.51 4.61 -7.73
N ARG A 61 -0.41 3.95 -7.39
CA ARG A 61 -0.44 2.55 -6.98
C ARG A 61 0.32 2.40 -5.69
N VAL A 62 -0.24 1.59 -4.82
CA VAL A 62 0.37 1.26 -3.54
C VAL A 62 0.69 -0.23 -3.58
N VAL A 63 1.96 -0.56 -3.45
CA VAL A 63 2.39 -1.96 -3.37
C VAL A 63 2.51 -2.32 -1.90
N TYR A 64 1.87 -3.40 -1.51
CA TYR A 64 1.80 -3.77 -0.09
C TYR A 64 1.74 -5.28 0.06
N ARG A 65 1.97 -5.74 1.27
CA ARG A 65 1.74 -7.13 1.64
C ARG A 65 1.42 -7.20 3.12
N TYR A 66 0.78 -8.31 3.50
CA TYR A 66 0.47 -8.56 4.90
C TYR A 66 1.52 -9.47 5.50
N GLY A 67 1.78 -9.30 6.78
CA GLY A 67 2.68 -10.16 7.52
C GLY A 67 2.24 -10.26 8.97
N MET A 68 3.02 -11.01 9.73
CA MET A 68 2.73 -11.20 11.15
C MET A 68 3.99 -10.92 11.95
N GLU A 69 3.79 -10.36 13.13
CA GLU A 69 4.88 -10.19 14.09
C GLU A 69 4.32 -10.62 15.42
N GLY A 70 4.63 -11.86 15.81
CA GLY A 70 3.94 -12.46 16.93
C GLY A 70 2.47 -12.62 16.60
N GLU A 71 1.62 -12.04 17.42
CA GLU A 71 0.17 -12.10 17.20
C GLU A 71 -0.37 -10.84 16.52
N ILE A 72 0.52 -9.91 16.17
CA ILE A 72 0.10 -8.65 15.54
C ILE A 72 0.20 -8.78 14.04
N GLU A 73 -0.89 -8.46 13.37
CA GLU A 73 -0.91 -8.45 11.91
C GLU A 73 -0.29 -7.13 11.43
N ILE A 74 0.61 -7.22 10.44
CA ILE A 74 1.30 -6.05 9.93
C ILE A 74 0.92 -5.85 8.46
N LEU A 75 0.54 -4.62 8.12
CA LEU A 75 0.36 -4.21 6.74
C LEU A 75 1.60 -3.44 6.33
N HIS A 76 2.40 -4.05 5.46
CA HIS A 76 3.64 -3.42 4.97
C HIS A 76 3.35 -2.66 3.70
N ILE A 77 3.53 -1.34 3.75
CA ILE A 77 3.41 -0.49 2.56
C ILE A 77 4.80 -0.39 1.96
N MET A 78 5.01 -1.03 0.84
CA MET A 78 6.34 -1.20 0.26
C MET A 78 6.71 -0.10 -0.71
N GLU A 79 5.76 0.31 -1.56
CA GLU A 79 6.01 1.35 -2.56
C GLU A 79 4.74 2.13 -2.81
N ILE A 80 4.91 3.41 -3.09
CA ILE A 80 3.83 4.26 -3.56
C ILE A 80 4.38 5.02 -4.75
N GLY A 81 3.64 5.04 -5.85
CA GLY A 81 4.10 5.76 -7.02
C GLY A 81 2.99 5.96 -8.02
N SER A 82 3.27 6.77 -9.01
CA SER A 82 2.34 6.94 -10.10
C SER A 82 2.47 5.73 -11.04
N ARG A 83 1.51 5.63 -11.92
CA ARG A 83 1.35 4.44 -12.75
C ARG A 83 2.62 3.96 -13.44
N GLY A 84 3.37 4.90 -14.04
CA GLY A 84 4.55 4.52 -14.79
C GLY A 84 5.75 4.17 -13.93
N ASP A 85 5.82 4.74 -12.73
CA ASP A 85 7.00 4.61 -11.89
C ASP A 85 7.16 3.22 -11.30
N ILE A 86 6.05 2.58 -10.94
CA ILE A 86 6.11 1.29 -10.26
C ILE A 86 6.54 0.18 -11.20
N TYR A 87 6.15 0.26 -12.45
CA TYR A 87 6.44 -0.81 -13.42
C TYR A 87 7.69 -0.56 -14.24
N LYS A 88 8.34 0.55 -14.01
CA LYS A 88 9.51 0.89 -14.75
C LYS A 88 10.73 0.27 -14.09
N LYS A 89 11.37 -0.60 -14.80
CA LYS A 89 12.56 -1.28 -14.28
C LYS A 89 13.69 -1.19 -15.26
#